data_c16c0681785ce971c519502a82040ddb
#
_entry.id   c16c0681785ce971c519502a82040ddb
#
_cell.length_a   1.000
_cell.length_b   1.000
_cell.length_c   1.000
_cell.angle_alpha   90.00
_cell.angle_beta   90.00
_cell.angle_gamma   90.00
#
_symmetry.space_group_name_H-M   'P 1'
#
loop_
_entity.id
_entity.type
_entity.pdbx_description
1 polymer ?
#
loop_
_entity_poly.entity_id
_entity_poly.type
_entity_poly.pdbx_seq_one_letter_code
_entity_poly.pdbx_strand_id
1 'polypeptide(L)'
;MAGFFRRTILSDRQEAAVRKTLQNLRAQRRSRFRILACIDGTDEAFVTVRFAARFACTDDCDLIVLYVRPIDQGLNSGGLQVRLARQNMMDAGFELPGVSHLKRVLEILKEEGIDAAGWPKLTEHQDAWGDPAGDTKVEYRSPAGRSIVLKLKTAPDAASGILDQYELGPYNLMILGEPSRWRGEFNAFFDAGIVQSVTTMAPCSVLVARQSLARQGFFICTDGTSRSMQAVRRAAVLAHMTQEPITLFSAATTEQGKPAAEEAVANAKALLKAMKIEVAETRTAVGKPVEEIVERGSLYKVIVVTDEGRSRLQRLLKGSTATDVVRRARTSVLDVR
;
A
#
# COMPACT_ATOMS: atom_id res chain seq x y z
N MET A 1 0.71 28.46 -35.73
CA MET A 1 -0.41 29.16 -35.03
C MET A 1 -0.47 28.58 -33.61
N ALA A 2 -0.05 29.39 -32.63
CA ALA A 2 0.01 28.99 -31.24
C ALA A 2 -1.38 29.14 -30.63
N GLY A 3 -1.99 28.01 -30.26
CA GLY A 3 -3.27 27.97 -29.54
C GLY A 3 -3.06 28.40 -28.08
N PHE A 4 -3.47 29.60 -27.77
CA PHE A 4 -3.55 30.13 -26.41
C PHE A 4 -4.56 29.32 -25.60
N PHE A 5 -4.10 28.51 -24.63
CA PHE A 5 -4.95 28.02 -23.55
C PHE A 5 -5.45 29.23 -22.74
N ARG A 6 -6.71 29.63 -22.94
CA ARG A 6 -7.39 30.57 -22.05
C ARG A 6 -7.51 29.90 -20.68
N ARG A 7 -6.62 30.22 -19.73
CA ARG A 7 -6.91 30.02 -18.32
C ARG A 7 -8.18 30.80 -18.00
N THR A 8 -9.26 30.08 -17.70
CA THR A 8 -10.47 30.69 -17.16
C THR A 8 -10.09 31.33 -15.82
N ILE A 9 -9.99 32.64 -15.78
CA ILE A 9 -9.73 33.38 -14.54
C ILE A 9 -11.02 33.30 -13.73
N LEU A 10 -10.95 32.48 -12.66
CA LEU A 10 -12.04 32.39 -11.68
C LEU A 10 -12.16 33.74 -10.96
N SER A 11 -13.37 34.18 -10.64
CA SER A 11 -13.52 35.33 -9.77
C SER A 11 -13.05 34.99 -8.35
N ASP A 12 -12.63 36.01 -7.58
CA ASP A 12 -12.14 35.82 -6.20
C ASP A 12 -13.11 35.02 -5.32
N ARG A 13 -14.42 35.20 -5.54
CA ARG A 13 -15.45 34.41 -4.86
C ARG A 13 -15.46 32.93 -5.26
N GLN A 14 -15.21 32.63 -6.53
CA GLN A 14 -15.14 31.26 -7.03
C GLN A 14 -13.86 30.59 -6.53
N GLU A 15 -12.74 31.29 -6.50
CA GLU A 15 -11.49 30.78 -5.92
C GLU A 15 -11.63 30.49 -4.42
N ALA A 16 -12.25 31.39 -3.66
CA ALA A 16 -12.50 31.17 -2.24
C ALA A 16 -13.44 29.97 -1.99
N ALA A 17 -14.49 29.81 -2.80
CA ALA A 17 -15.38 28.66 -2.71
C ALA A 17 -14.65 27.34 -3.03
N VAL A 18 -13.82 27.32 -4.07
CA VAL A 18 -13.00 26.15 -4.44
C VAL A 18 -12.02 25.82 -3.31
N ARG A 19 -11.31 26.82 -2.75
CA ARG A 19 -10.40 26.60 -1.61
C ARG A 19 -11.11 26.01 -0.40
N LYS A 20 -12.28 26.55 -0.04
CA LYS A 20 -13.08 26.04 1.08
C LYS A 20 -13.54 24.61 0.84
N THR A 21 -14.02 24.29 -0.36
CA THR A 21 -14.41 22.94 -0.74
C THR A 21 -13.22 21.96 -0.67
N LEU A 22 -12.05 22.35 -1.20
CA LEU A 22 -10.84 21.55 -1.11
C LEU A 22 -10.35 21.34 0.32
N GLN A 23 -10.47 22.35 1.18
CA GLN A 23 -10.14 22.22 2.62
C GLN A 23 -11.09 21.24 3.31
N ASN A 24 -12.38 21.33 3.04
CA ASN A 24 -13.39 20.42 3.60
C ASN A 24 -13.16 18.98 3.12
N LEU A 25 -12.90 18.77 1.82
CA LEU A 25 -12.58 17.45 1.28
C LEU A 25 -11.30 16.87 1.89
N ARG A 26 -10.27 17.70 2.08
CA ARG A 26 -9.04 17.28 2.75
C ARG A 26 -9.25 16.94 4.21
N ALA A 27 -10.10 17.69 4.92
CA ALA A 27 -10.46 17.43 6.31
C ALA A 27 -11.24 16.11 6.43
N GLN A 28 -12.25 15.90 5.58
CA GLN A 28 -13.00 14.63 5.52
C GLN A 28 -12.10 13.43 5.22
N ARG A 29 -11.19 13.57 4.26
CA ARG A 29 -10.23 12.52 3.93
C ARG A 29 -9.26 12.20 5.08
N ARG A 30 -8.92 13.18 5.92
CA ARG A 30 -8.06 12.97 7.12
C ARG A 30 -8.79 12.25 8.25
N SER A 31 -10.11 12.35 8.32
CA SER A 31 -10.92 11.66 9.35
C SER A 31 -11.18 10.19 9.03
N ARG A 32 -10.89 9.74 7.80
CA ARG A 32 -11.12 8.37 7.33
C ARG A 32 -9.81 7.62 7.20
N PHE A 33 -9.81 6.35 7.54
CA PHE A 33 -8.66 5.49 7.26
C PHE A 33 -8.62 5.19 5.76
N ARG A 34 -7.51 5.47 5.09
CA ARG A 34 -7.39 5.34 3.64
C ARG A 34 -6.28 4.38 3.27
N ILE A 35 -6.65 3.38 2.48
CA ILE A 35 -5.75 2.34 1.97
C ILE A 35 -5.54 2.55 0.48
N LEU A 36 -4.27 2.54 0.05
CA LEU A 36 -3.86 2.46 -1.34
C LEU A 36 -3.33 1.06 -1.62
N ALA A 37 -4.07 0.25 -2.35
CA ALA A 37 -3.66 -1.09 -2.78
C ALA A 37 -3.18 -1.03 -4.24
N CYS A 38 -1.92 -1.35 -4.50
CA CYS A 38 -1.32 -1.31 -5.82
C CYS A 38 -1.26 -2.73 -6.40
N ILE A 39 -1.78 -2.90 -7.62
CA ILE A 39 -1.80 -4.18 -8.34
C ILE A 39 -1.08 -4.05 -9.69
N ASP A 40 -0.52 -5.16 -10.17
CA ASP A 40 0.12 -5.28 -11.49
C ASP A 40 -0.60 -6.28 -12.41
N GLY A 41 -1.69 -6.87 -11.93
CA GLY A 41 -2.48 -7.86 -12.67
C GLY A 41 -2.00 -9.30 -12.52
N THR A 42 -0.94 -9.55 -11.77
CA THR A 42 -0.52 -10.92 -11.43
C THR A 42 -1.40 -11.51 -10.32
N ASP A 43 -1.48 -12.83 -10.24
CA ASP A 43 -2.23 -13.51 -9.18
C ASP A 43 -1.63 -13.19 -7.80
N GLU A 44 -0.32 -13.04 -7.72
CA GLU A 44 0.39 -12.63 -6.52
C GLU A 44 -0.01 -11.22 -6.06
N ALA A 45 -0.20 -10.29 -6.99
CA ALA A 45 -0.63 -8.93 -6.67
C ALA A 45 -2.06 -8.88 -6.12
N PHE A 46 -2.93 -9.82 -6.47
CA PHE A 46 -4.29 -9.87 -5.91
C PHE A 46 -4.34 -10.25 -4.42
N VAL A 47 -3.27 -10.80 -3.85
CA VAL A 47 -3.11 -10.93 -2.38
C VAL A 47 -3.18 -9.55 -1.72
N THR A 48 -2.69 -8.50 -2.38
CA THR A 48 -2.80 -7.10 -1.96
C THR A 48 -4.26 -6.68 -1.75
N VAL A 49 -5.13 -7.05 -2.68
CA VAL A 49 -6.57 -6.73 -2.61
C VAL A 49 -7.24 -7.44 -1.45
N ARG A 50 -6.88 -8.71 -1.19
CA ARG A 50 -7.42 -9.47 -0.04
C ARG A 50 -6.99 -8.87 1.29
N PHE A 51 -5.72 -8.47 1.45
CA PHE A 51 -5.28 -7.73 2.63
C PHE A 51 -6.04 -6.40 2.77
N ALA A 52 -6.14 -5.65 1.68
CA ALA A 52 -6.84 -4.36 1.67
C ALA A 52 -8.31 -4.51 2.06
N ALA A 53 -9.01 -5.51 1.55
CA ALA A 53 -10.41 -5.80 1.88
C ALA A 53 -10.59 -6.08 3.37
N ARG A 54 -9.72 -6.92 3.95
CA ARG A 54 -9.78 -7.27 5.38
C ARG A 54 -9.48 -6.09 6.29
N PHE A 55 -8.52 -5.21 5.94
CA PHE A 55 -8.28 -3.98 6.68
C PHE A 55 -9.37 -2.93 6.47
N ALA A 56 -10.05 -2.96 5.33
CA ALA A 56 -11.15 -2.07 5.00
C ALA A 56 -12.51 -2.63 5.45
N CYS A 57 -12.58 -3.36 6.57
CA CYS A 57 -13.81 -4.00 7.04
C CYS A 57 -14.81 -3.05 7.67
N THR A 58 -14.44 -1.80 7.97
CA THR A 58 -15.29 -0.79 8.60
C THR A 58 -15.73 0.30 7.63
N ASP A 59 -16.86 0.95 7.91
CA ASP A 59 -17.43 2.00 7.05
C ASP A 59 -16.59 3.30 7.03
N ASP A 60 -15.69 3.48 8.01
CA ASP A 60 -14.78 4.64 8.04
C ASP A 60 -13.53 4.44 7.20
N CYS A 61 -13.38 3.31 6.52
CA CYS A 61 -12.23 3.00 5.70
C CYS A 61 -12.54 3.15 4.21
N ASP A 62 -11.72 3.92 3.50
CA ASP A 62 -11.75 4.04 2.05
C ASP A 62 -10.64 3.20 1.42
N LEU A 63 -10.99 2.48 0.37
CA LEU A 63 -10.05 1.65 -0.39
C LEU A 63 -9.86 2.20 -1.79
N ILE A 64 -8.63 2.46 -2.16
CA ILE A 64 -8.25 2.82 -3.51
C ILE A 64 -7.38 1.69 -4.08
N VAL A 65 -7.85 1.04 -5.14
CA VAL A 65 -7.07 0.05 -5.88
C VAL A 65 -6.50 0.71 -7.12
N LEU A 66 -5.19 0.70 -7.24
CA LEU A 66 -4.43 1.37 -8.27
C LEU A 66 -3.74 0.36 -9.18
N TYR A 67 -3.98 0.49 -10.47
CA TYR A 67 -3.17 -0.12 -11.51
C TYR A 67 -2.43 0.99 -12.25
N VAL A 68 -1.09 0.93 -12.29
CA VAL A 68 -0.26 1.88 -13.04
C VAL A 68 0.14 1.23 -14.36
N ARG A 69 -0.19 1.91 -15.45
CA ARG A 69 0.26 1.54 -16.79
C ARG A 69 1.39 2.46 -17.22
N PRO A 70 2.59 1.92 -17.49
CA PRO A 70 3.68 2.72 -18.03
C PRO A 70 3.32 3.30 -19.40
N ILE A 71 3.63 4.58 -19.60
CA ILE A 71 3.49 5.26 -20.88
C ILE A 71 4.69 4.87 -21.73
N ASP A 72 4.44 4.29 -22.90
CA ASP A 72 5.49 4.11 -23.90
C ASP A 72 5.77 5.46 -24.58
N GLN A 73 6.85 6.09 -24.18
CA GLN A 73 7.24 7.41 -24.72
C GLN A 73 7.84 7.33 -26.13
N GLY A 74 7.94 6.14 -26.69
CA GLY A 74 8.32 5.94 -28.09
C GLY A 74 9.78 6.22 -28.43
N LEU A 75 10.63 6.44 -27.44
CA LEU A 75 12.03 6.78 -27.66
C LEU A 75 12.89 5.58 -28.08
N ASN A 76 12.46 4.35 -27.80
CA ASN A 76 13.24 3.15 -28.06
C ASN A 76 12.51 2.00 -28.81
N SER A 77 11.19 2.06 -29.02
CA SER A 77 10.42 0.92 -29.51
C SER A 77 9.25 1.22 -30.44
N GLY A 78 9.26 2.35 -31.16
CA GLY A 78 8.16 2.67 -32.06
C GLY A 78 6.84 3.02 -31.37
N GLY A 79 6.87 3.83 -30.33
CA GLY A 79 5.72 4.18 -29.50
C GLY A 79 4.49 4.72 -30.24
N LEU A 80 4.66 5.28 -31.44
CA LEU A 80 3.54 5.62 -32.30
C LEU A 80 2.78 4.36 -32.77
N GLN A 81 3.49 3.28 -33.07
CA GLN A 81 2.88 2.01 -33.51
C GLN A 81 2.15 1.34 -32.35
N VAL A 82 2.70 1.39 -31.14
CA VAL A 82 2.05 0.86 -29.93
C VAL A 82 0.78 1.65 -29.61
N ARG A 83 0.80 2.96 -29.75
CA ARG A 83 -0.41 3.81 -29.61
C ARG A 83 -1.49 3.44 -30.61
N LEU A 84 -1.14 3.33 -31.90
CA LEU A 84 -2.07 2.95 -32.94
C LEU A 84 -2.63 1.54 -32.70
N ALA A 85 -1.79 0.59 -32.28
CA ALA A 85 -2.24 -0.76 -31.96
C ALA A 85 -3.23 -0.77 -30.79
N ARG A 86 -2.95 -0.03 -29.71
CA ARG A 86 -3.87 0.13 -28.58
C ARG A 86 -5.18 0.82 -28.98
N GLN A 87 -5.10 1.87 -29.79
CA GLN A 87 -6.28 2.54 -30.32
C GLN A 87 -7.13 1.56 -31.13
N ASN A 88 -6.52 0.84 -32.07
CA ASN A 88 -7.22 -0.15 -32.88
C ASN A 88 -7.85 -1.27 -32.04
N MET A 89 -7.18 -1.72 -30.96
CA MET A 89 -7.75 -2.70 -30.03
C MET A 89 -9.00 -2.16 -29.35
N MET A 90 -8.96 -0.91 -28.86
CA MET A 90 -10.11 -0.26 -28.21
C MET A 90 -11.26 -0.05 -29.22
N ASP A 91 -10.96 0.41 -30.41
CA ASP A 91 -11.94 0.62 -31.49
C ASP A 91 -12.57 -0.72 -31.94
N ALA A 92 -11.83 -1.81 -31.84
CA ALA A 92 -12.33 -3.18 -32.07
C ALA A 92 -13.08 -3.77 -30.84
N GLY A 93 -13.25 -3.01 -29.77
CA GLY A 93 -13.98 -3.44 -28.56
C GLY A 93 -13.18 -4.32 -27.59
N PHE A 94 -11.88 -4.45 -27.77
CA PHE A 94 -11.03 -5.17 -26.82
C PHE A 94 -10.74 -4.32 -25.58
N GLU A 95 -10.84 -4.96 -24.41
CA GLU A 95 -10.47 -4.30 -23.15
C GLU A 95 -8.95 -4.31 -22.97
N LEU A 96 -8.41 -3.17 -22.50
CA LEU A 96 -7.01 -3.12 -22.11
C LEU A 96 -6.76 -3.94 -20.83
N PRO A 97 -5.59 -4.60 -20.70
CA PRO A 97 -5.29 -5.46 -19.55
C PRO A 97 -5.55 -4.82 -18.18
N GLY A 98 -5.22 -3.55 -18.01
CA GLY A 98 -5.47 -2.82 -16.77
C GLY A 98 -6.95 -2.72 -16.40
N VAL A 99 -7.85 -2.64 -17.37
CA VAL A 99 -9.30 -2.58 -17.14
C VAL A 99 -9.81 -3.94 -16.66
N SER A 100 -9.40 -5.03 -17.31
CA SER A 100 -9.79 -6.39 -16.92
C SER A 100 -9.29 -6.75 -15.51
N HIS A 101 -8.06 -6.35 -15.16
CA HIS A 101 -7.50 -6.54 -13.82
C HIS A 101 -8.30 -5.79 -12.76
N LEU A 102 -8.70 -4.54 -13.02
CA LEU A 102 -9.53 -3.77 -12.11
C LEU A 102 -10.95 -4.35 -11.98
N LYS A 103 -11.53 -4.95 -13.03
CA LYS A 103 -12.80 -5.67 -12.93
C LYS A 103 -12.68 -6.88 -12.01
N ARG A 104 -11.62 -7.68 -12.10
CA ARG A 104 -11.37 -8.82 -11.22
C ARG A 104 -11.26 -8.42 -9.75
N VAL A 105 -10.85 -7.19 -9.45
CA VAL A 105 -10.83 -6.66 -8.08
C VAL A 105 -12.22 -6.71 -7.45
N LEU A 106 -13.28 -6.38 -8.17
CA LEU A 106 -14.66 -6.42 -7.63
C LEU A 106 -15.08 -7.83 -7.25
N GLU A 107 -14.66 -8.83 -8.01
CA GLU A 107 -14.92 -10.24 -7.70
C GLU A 107 -14.22 -10.65 -6.40
N ILE A 108 -12.94 -10.28 -6.26
CA ILE A 108 -12.17 -10.55 -5.05
C ILE A 108 -12.75 -9.82 -3.83
N LEU A 109 -13.16 -8.57 -3.98
CA LEU A 109 -13.81 -7.82 -2.91
C LEU A 109 -15.11 -8.50 -2.47
N LYS A 110 -15.88 -9.02 -3.41
CA LYS A 110 -17.11 -9.79 -3.12
C LYS A 110 -16.81 -11.09 -2.38
N GLU A 111 -15.77 -11.83 -2.76
CA GLU A 111 -15.29 -13.01 -2.03
C GLU A 111 -14.88 -12.68 -0.58
N GLU A 112 -14.32 -11.50 -0.34
CA GLU A 112 -13.94 -10.99 0.99
C GLU A 112 -15.10 -10.26 1.71
N GLY A 113 -16.35 -10.39 1.22
CA GLY A 113 -17.54 -9.85 1.86
C GLY A 113 -17.92 -8.42 1.51
N ILE A 114 -17.30 -7.82 0.50
CA ILE A 114 -17.55 -6.43 0.07
C ILE A 114 -18.18 -6.44 -1.33
N ASP A 115 -19.49 -6.46 -1.43
CA ASP A 115 -20.21 -6.41 -2.72
C ASP A 115 -20.38 -4.95 -3.19
N ALA A 116 -19.30 -4.36 -3.67
CA ALA A 116 -19.28 -2.98 -4.16
C ALA A 116 -19.93 -2.82 -5.54
N ALA A 117 -20.10 -3.90 -6.30
CA ALA A 117 -20.64 -3.84 -7.66
C ALA A 117 -22.07 -3.29 -7.72
N GLY A 118 -22.86 -3.50 -6.67
CA GLY A 118 -24.20 -3.00 -6.53
C GLY A 118 -24.33 -1.54 -6.01
N TRP A 119 -23.21 -0.89 -5.68
CA TRP A 119 -23.25 0.48 -5.15
C TRP A 119 -23.36 1.52 -6.26
N PRO A 120 -23.93 2.71 -5.98
CA PRO A 120 -23.83 3.85 -6.88
C PRO A 120 -22.40 4.11 -7.29
N LYS A 121 -22.18 4.33 -8.59
CA LYS A 121 -20.83 4.54 -9.14
C LYS A 121 -20.72 5.85 -9.89
N LEU A 122 -19.55 6.48 -9.77
CA LEU A 122 -19.12 7.63 -10.54
C LEU A 122 -17.88 7.26 -11.36
N THR A 123 -17.92 7.49 -12.66
CA THR A 123 -16.79 7.26 -13.56
C THR A 123 -16.22 8.61 -14.01
N GLU A 124 -14.93 8.78 -13.87
CA GLU A 124 -14.17 9.92 -14.34
C GLU A 124 -13.08 9.42 -15.30
N HIS A 125 -12.94 10.07 -16.43
CA HIS A 125 -11.89 9.80 -17.41
C HIS A 125 -11.10 11.08 -17.66
N GLN A 126 -9.78 10.95 -17.76
CA GLN A 126 -8.88 12.04 -18.09
C GLN A 126 -7.89 11.56 -19.15
N ASP A 127 -7.87 12.28 -20.27
CA ASP A 127 -6.91 11.99 -21.32
C ASP A 127 -5.47 12.13 -20.79
N ALA A 128 -4.64 11.13 -21.08
CA ALA A 128 -3.21 11.20 -20.83
C ALA A 128 -2.49 11.40 -22.16
N TRP A 129 -1.61 12.39 -22.20
CA TRP A 129 -0.86 12.67 -23.42
C TRP A 129 -0.04 11.44 -23.84
N GLY A 130 -0.27 11.00 -25.04
CA GLY A 130 0.42 9.83 -25.61
C GLY A 130 -0.23 8.47 -25.32
N ASP A 131 -1.33 8.41 -24.58
CA ASP A 131 -2.02 7.15 -24.29
C ASP A 131 -3.55 7.30 -24.47
N PRO A 132 -4.17 6.61 -25.47
CA PRO A 132 -5.61 6.74 -25.75
C PRO A 132 -6.51 6.23 -24.63
N ALA A 133 -6.01 5.36 -23.75
CA ALA A 133 -6.79 4.88 -22.63
C ALA A 133 -6.76 5.83 -21.41
N GLY A 134 -5.85 6.81 -21.40
CA GLY A 134 -5.76 7.84 -20.37
C GLY A 134 -5.79 7.32 -18.92
N ASP A 135 -6.12 8.19 -18.00
CA ASP A 135 -6.41 7.86 -16.62
C ASP A 135 -7.91 7.62 -16.46
N THR A 136 -8.29 6.51 -15.84
CA THR A 136 -9.70 6.20 -15.57
C THR A 136 -9.88 5.91 -14.08
N LYS A 137 -10.91 6.52 -13.50
CA LYS A 137 -11.30 6.32 -12.11
C LYS A 137 -12.77 5.91 -12.07
N VAL A 138 -13.07 4.82 -11.37
CA VAL A 138 -14.43 4.42 -11.03
C VAL A 138 -14.55 4.39 -9.51
N GLU A 139 -15.40 5.23 -8.96
CA GLU A 139 -15.68 5.33 -7.53
C GLU A 139 -17.03 4.69 -7.23
N TYR A 140 -17.05 3.69 -6.35
CA TYR A 140 -18.23 3.07 -5.79
C TYR A 140 -18.44 3.62 -4.38
N ARG A 141 -19.65 4.02 -4.04
CA ARG A 141 -19.95 4.61 -2.74
C ARG A 141 -21.07 3.85 -2.04
N SER A 142 -20.77 3.32 -0.86
CA SER A 142 -21.79 2.65 -0.05
C SER A 142 -22.80 3.63 0.53
N PRO A 143 -24.01 3.16 0.96
CA PRO A 143 -24.97 3.99 1.67
C PRO A 143 -24.43 4.62 2.96
N ALA A 144 -23.48 3.95 3.63
CA ALA A 144 -22.79 4.45 4.82
C ALA A 144 -21.64 5.45 4.52
N GLY A 145 -21.42 5.79 3.23
CA GLY A 145 -20.42 6.76 2.80
C GLY A 145 -19.01 6.21 2.59
N ARG A 146 -18.80 4.90 2.68
CA ARG A 146 -17.54 4.23 2.35
C ARG A 146 -17.27 4.35 0.85
N SER A 147 -16.01 4.64 0.49
CA SER A 147 -15.59 4.77 -0.90
C SER A 147 -14.65 3.64 -1.29
N ILE A 148 -14.95 2.96 -2.41
CA ILE A 148 -14.04 2.05 -3.09
C ILE A 148 -13.76 2.62 -4.47
N VAL A 149 -12.49 2.89 -4.74
CA VAL A 149 -12.05 3.50 -5.99
C VAL A 149 -11.18 2.51 -6.75
N LEU A 150 -11.57 2.21 -7.98
CA LEU A 150 -10.72 1.52 -8.93
C LEU A 150 -10.10 2.57 -9.85
N LYS A 151 -8.77 2.62 -9.88
CA LYS A 151 -8.04 3.62 -10.66
C LYS A 151 -7.02 2.99 -11.58
N LEU A 152 -7.15 3.28 -12.86
CA LEU A 152 -6.11 3.08 -13.85
C LEU A 152 -5.38 4.42 -14.01
N LYS A 153 -4.08 4.43 -13.82
CA LYS A 153 -3.22 5.61 -13.97
C LYS A 153 -2.12 5.33 -14.98
N THR A 154 -1.85 6.32 -15.82
CA THR A 154 -0.70 6.30 -16.73
C THR A 154 0.46 7.08 -16.09
N ALA A 155 1.68 6.55 -16.18
CA ALA A 155 2.88 7.18 -15.66
C ALA A 155 4.12 6.74 -16.43
N PRO A 156 5.26 7.45 -16.33
CA PRO A 156 6.51 7.00 -16.97
C PRO A 156 6.96 5.62 -16.49
N ASP A 157 6.76 5.31 -15.21
CA ASP A 157 7.03 4.02 -14.59
C ASP A 157 6.06 3.77 -13.41
N ALA A 158 6.03 2.53 -12.93
CA ALA A 158 5.09 2.14 -11.88
C ALA A 158 5.38 2.85 -10.54
N ALA A 159 6.66 3.00 -10.15
CA ALA A 159 7.02 3.65 -8.88
C ALA A 159 6.61 5.11 -8.87
N SER A 160 6.91 5.85 -9.94
CA SER A 160 6.48 7.25 -10.11
C SER A 160 4.96 7.38 -10.04
N GLY A 161 4.22 6.50 -10.73
CA GLY A 161 2.76 6.52 -10.74
C GLY A 161 2.15 6.26 -9.36
N ILE A 162 2.74 5.37 -8.56
CA ILE A 162 2.31 5.08 -7.19
C ILE A 162 2.59 6.28 -6.27
N LEU A 163 3.79 6.86 -6.35
CA LEU A 163 4.18 7.99 -5.51
C LEU A 163 3.38 9.25 -5.85
N ASP A 164 3.16 9.52 -7.13
CA ASP A 164 2.27 10.62 -7.57
C ASP A 164 0.83 10.42 -7.07
N GLN A 165 0.34 9.18 -7.06
CA GLN A 165 -0.98 8.90 -6.53
C GLN A 165 -1.06 9.22 -5.04
N TYR A 166 0.01 9.00 -4.28
CA TYR A 166 0.07 9.40 -2.88
C TYR A 166 -0.09 10.91 -2.70
N GLU A 167 0.53 11.73 -3.55
CA GLU A 167 0.46 13.19 -3.47
C GLU A 167 -0.95 13.75 -3.69
N LEU A 168 -1.81 13.01 -4.40
CA LEU A 168 -3.21 13.38 -4.63
C LEU A 168 -4.10 13.28 -3.38
N GLY A 169 -3.61 12.70 -2.30
CA GLY A 169 -4.35 12.63 -1.04
C GLY A 169 -3.61 11.84 0.04
N PRO A 170 -3.92 12.10 1.33
CA PRO A 170 -3.30 11.36 2.42
C PRO A 170 -3.77 9.90 2.41
N TYR A 171 -2.82 8.98 2.55
CA TYR A 171 -3.07 7.57 2.81
C TYR A 171 -2.45 7.17 4.14
N ASN A 172 -3.11 6.27 4.86
CA ASN A 172 -2.62 5.73 6.14
C ASN A 172 -1.78 4.47 5.91
N LEU A 173 -2.16 3.69 4.89
CA LEU A 173 -1.52 2.44 4.55
C LEU A 173 -1.42 2.30 3.02
N MET A 174 -0.26 1.93 2.54
CA MET A 174 -0.03 1.49 1.17
C MET A 174 0.25 -0.02 1.18
N ILE A 175 -0.34 -0.75 0.25
CA ILE A 175 -0.13 -2.20 0.12
C ILE A 175 0.39 -2.48 -1.28
N LEU A 176 1.54 -3.15 -1.35
CA LEU A 176 2.20 -3.56 -2.59
C LEU A 176 2.29 -5.08 -2.64
N GLY A 177 1.99 -5.68 -3.79
CA GLY A 177 2.32 -7.08 -4.03
C GLY A 177 3.81 -7.22 -4.33
N GLU A 178 4.45 -8.26 -3.81
CA GLU A 178 5.78 -8.64 -4.27
C GLU A 178 5.63 -9.75 -5.31
N PRO A 179 6.23 -9.59 -6.50
CA PRO A 179 6.20 -10.63 -7.51
C PRO A 179 6.86 -11.90 -7.01
N SER A 180 6.32 -13.05 -7.39
CA SER A 180 6.90 -14.35 -7.06
C SER A 180 8.35 -14.43 -7.56
N ARG A 181 9.30 -14.67 -6.67
CA ARG A 181 10.74 -14.88 -7.00
C ARG A 181 10.98 -16.10 -7.92
N TRP A 182 9.94 -16.87 -8.20
CA TRP A 182 10.00 -18.11 -8.99
C TRP A 182 9.58 -17.92 -10.46
N ARG A 183 8.99 -16.80 -10.83
CA ARG A 183 8.68 -16.48 -12.22
C ARG A 183 9.75 -15.55 -12.76
N GLY A 184 10.47 -16.02 -13.78
CA GLY A 184 11.60 -15.31 -14.40
C GLY A 184 11.28 -13.85 -14.73
N GLU A 185 12.31 -13.03 -14.74
CA GLU A 185 12.37 -11.57 -14.73
C GLU A 185 11.54 -10.82 -15.80
N PHE A 186 10.87 -11.51 -16.70
CA PHE A 186 10.27 -10.89 -17.90
C PHE A 186 8.80 -10.45 -17.78
N ASN A 187 8.10 -10.76 -16.68
CA ASN A 187 6.65 -10.50 -16.58
C ASN A 187 6.17 -9.77 -15.30
N ALA A 188 7.04 -9.33 -14.43
CA ALA A 188 6.64 -8.65 -13.21
C ALA A 188 6.71 -7.13 -13.41
N PHE A 189 5.54 -6.47 -13.44
CA PHE A 189 5.45 -5.00 -13.40
C PHE A 189 6.03 -4.39 -12.11
N PHE A 190 6.00 -5.14 -11.01
CA PHE A 190 6.64 -4.78 -9.76
C PHE A 190 7.92 -5.61 -9.57
N ASP A 191 9.04 -5.10 -10.04
CA ASP A 191 10.33 -5.67 -9.69
C ASP A 191 10.72 -5.29 -8.24
N ALA A 192 11.75 -5.96 -7.72
CA ALA A 192 12.27 -5.67 -6.38
C ALA A 192 12.70 -4.20 -6.22
N GLY A 193 13.09 -3.54 -7.31
CA GLY A 193 13.45 -2.13 -7.34
C GLY A 193 12.26 -1.20 -7.10
N ILE A 194 11.09 -1.50 -7.64
CA ILE A 194 9.86 -0.72 -7.42
C ILE A 194 9.43 -0.84 -5.96
N VAL A 195 9.37 -2.06 -5.41
CA VAL A 195 9.02 -2.28 -4.00
C VAL A 195 10.01 -1.55 -3.09
N GLN A 196 11.31 -1.63 -3.38
CA GLN A 196 12.33 -0.93 -2.61
C GLN A 196 12.21 0.60 -2.72
N SER A 197 11.99 1.12 -3.92
CA SER A 197 11.81 2.55 -4.17
C SER A 197 10.60 3.08 -3.41
N VAL A 198 9.44 2.44 -3.55
CA VAL A 198 8.21 2.86 -2.89
C VAL A 198 8.32 2.72 -1.37
N THR A 199 8.83 1.59 -0.84
CA THR A 199 9.02 1.44 0.61
C THR A 199 10.01 2.42 1.18
N THR A 200 11.01 2.88 0.45
CA THR A 200 11.96 3.89 0.92
C THR A 200 11.33 5.29 0.93
N MET A 201 10.57 5.63 -0.09
CA MET A 201 10.08 7.00 -0.34
C MET A 201 8.67 7.27 0.21
N ALA A 202 7.84 6.25 0.39
CA ALA A 202 6.47 6.43 0.89
C ALA A 202 6.46 7.13 2.25
N PRO A 203 5.62 8.13 2.44
CA PRO A 203 5.51 8.85 3.71
C PRO A 203 4.48 8.23 4.68
N CYS A 204 3.85 7.13 4.32
CA CYS A 204 2.92 6.36 5.15
C CYS A 204 3.43 4.95 5.39
N SER A 205 2.73 4.18 6.23
CA SER A 205 3.02 2.76 6.43
C SER A 205 2.88 1.97 5.13
N VAL A 206 3.77 1.00 4.92
CA VAL A 206 3.78 0.16 3.71
C VAL A 206 3.74 -1.30 4.08
N LEU A 207 2.74 -2.03 3.58
CA LEU A 207 2.68 -3.48 3.63
C LEU A 207 3.16 -4.05 2.29
N VAL A 208 4.23 -4.81 2.31
CA VAL A 208 4.64 -5.66 1.19
C VAL A 208 3.95 -7.00 1.37
N ALA A 209 2.91 -7.22 0.58
CA ALA A 209 2.09 -8.42 0.65
C ALA A 209 2.73 -9.57 -0.12
N ARG A 210 2.82 -10.73 0.52
CA ARG A 210 3.37 -11.97 -0.05
C ARG A 210 2.39 -13.10 0.12
N GLN A 211 2.33 -13.97 -0.86
CA GLN A 211 1.58 -15.21 -0.74
C GLN A 211 2.24 -16.09 0.33
N SER A 212 1.52 -16.36 1.40
CA SER A 212 2.01 -17.18 2.52
C SER A 212 1.12 -18.40 2.68
N LEU A 213 1.73 -19.59 2.79
CA LEU A 213 1.01 -20.84 3.07
C LEU A 213 0.46 -20.81 4.50
N ALA A 214 -0.86 -20.79 4.63
CA ALA A 214 -1.67 -21.11 5.82
C ALA A 214 -1.14 -20.60 7.19
N ARG A 215 -0.61 -19.38 7.27
CA ARG A 215 -0.06 -18.81 8.50
C ARG A 215 -1.00 -17.76 9.07
N GLN A 216 -1.03 -17.68 10.38
CA GLN A 216 -1.87 -16.74 11.12
C GLN A 216 -1.00 -15.83 11.97
N GLY A 217 -1.52 -14.64 12.27
CA GLY A 217 -0.97 -13.77 13.28
C GLY A 217 0.02 -12.74 12.78
N PHE A 218 0.19 -11.74 13.63
CA PHE A 218 1.12 -10.63 13.47
C PHE A 218 2.31 -10.82 14.41
N PHE A 219 3.51 -10.83 13.87
CA PHE A 219 4.77 -10.83 14.59
C PHE A 219 5.28 -9.40 14.69
N ILE A 220 4.96 -8.73 15.80
CA ILE A 220 5.22 -7.30 15.97
C ILE A 220 6.53 -7.11 16.72
N CYS A 221 7.52 -6.53 16.03
CA CYS A 221 8.85 -6.28 16.55
C CYS A 221 8.92 -4.92 17.23
N THR A 222 9.60 -4.85 18.39
CA THR A 222 9.84 -3.61 19.14
C THR A 222 11.23 -3.61 19.77
N ASP A 223 11.84 -2.43 19.86
CA ASP A 223 13.08 -2.17 20.59
C ASP A 223 12.83 -1.33 21.86
N GLY A 224 11.56 -1.07 22.19
CA GLY A 224 11.15 -0.26 23.34
C GLY A 224 11.22 1.25 23.12
N THR A 225 11.74 1.73 21.98
CA THR A 225 11.73 3.16 21.67
C THR A 225 10.31 3.70 21.50
N SER A 226 10.11 4.99 21.76
CA SER A 226 8.79 5.64 21.59
C SER A 226 8.24 5.46 20.17
N ARG A 227 9.08 5.36 19.18
CA ARG A 227 8.68 5.14 17.78
C ARG A 227 8.23 3.70 17.55
N SER A 228 8.99 2.72 18.00
CA SER A 228 8.57 1.32 17.87
C SER A 228 7.29 1.04 18.68
N MET A 229 7.11 1.72 19.84
CA MET A 229 5.87 1.63 20.61
C MET A 229 4.66 2.23 19.87
N GLN A 230 4.84 3.31 19.08
CA GLN A 230 3.79 3.82 18.20
C GLN A 230 3.48 2.81 17.07
N ALA A 231 4.51 2.16 16.51
CA ALA A 231 4.32 1.12 15.53
C ALA A 231 3.57 -0.09 16.09
N VAL A 232 3.90 -0.53 17.30
CA VAL A 232 3.16 -1.57 18.04
C VAL A 232 1.67 -1.22 18.12
N ARG A 233 1.35 0.03 18.53
CA ARG A 233 -0.04 0.49 18.64
C ARG A 233 -0.77 0.40 17.31
N ARG A 234 -0.18 0.92 16.21
CA ARG A 234 -0.81 0.95 14.89
C ARG A 234 -1.00 -0.45 14.31
N ALA A 235 0.02 -1.29 14.41
CA ALA A 235 -0.04 -2.66 13.93
C ALA A 235 -1.03 -3.51 14.71
N ALA A 236 -1.12 -3.33 16.03
CA ALA A 236 -2.07 -4.05 16.87
C ALA A 236 -3.53 -3.71 16.52
N VAL A 237 -3.82 -2.47 16.13
CA VAL A 237 -5.16 -2.11 15.62
C VAL A 237 -5.48 -2.87 14.34
N LEU A 238 -4.53 -2.95 13.38
CA LEU A 238 -4.72 -3.72 12.15
C LEU A 238 -4.91 -5.21 12.42
N ALA A 239 -4.11 -5.79 13.32
CA ALA A 239 -4.26 -7.19 13.72
C ALA A 239 -5.63 -7.45 14.37
N HIS A 240 -6.07 -6.55 15.26
CA HIS A 240 -7.37 -6.64 15.93
C HIS A 240 -8.53 -6.55 14.91
N MET A 241 -8.46 -5.62 13.95
CA MET A 241 -9.48 -5.48 12.89
C MET A 241 -9.61 -6.75 12.04
N THR A 242 -8.53 -7.48 11.84
CA THR A 242 -8.51 -8.74 11.08
C THR A 242 -8.64 -9.99 11.93
N GLN A 243 -8.85 -9.82 13.24
CA GLN A 243 -8.97 -10.92 14.21
C GLN A 243 -7.76 -11.87 14.21
N GLU A 244 -6.59 -11.32 13.91
CA GLU A 244 -5.33 -12.09 13.88
C GLU A 244 -4.64 -12.03 15.24
N PRO A 245 -4.09 -13.16 15.74
CA PRO A 245 -3.35 -13.18 17.00
C PRO A 245 -2.06 -12.36 16.91
N ILE A 246 -1.66 -11.76 18.06
CA ILE A 246 -0.49 -10.90 18.16
C ILE A 246 0.59 -11.60 18.97
N THR A 247 1.78 -11.72 18.39
CA THR A 247 3.02 -12.07 19.09
C THR A 247 3.94 -10.84 19.12
N LEU A 248 4.35 -10.42 20.30
CA LEU A 248 5.34 -9.35 20.49
C LEU A 248 6.75 -9.95 20.53
N PHE A 249 7.68 -9.28 19.86
CA PHE A 249 9.06 -9.74 19.76
C PHE A 249 10.06 -8.60 19.96
N SER A 250 11.16 -8.91 20.65
CA SER A 250 12.34 -8.06 20.72
C SER A 250 13.63 -8.88 20.63
N ALA A 251 14.62 -8.37 19.91
CA ALA A 251 15.94 -9.00 19.77
C ALA A 251 17.01 -8.14 20.43
N ALA A 252 17.81 -8.75 21.31
CA ALA A 252 19.03 -8.18 21.83
C ALA A 252 20.24 -8.64 21.00
N THR A 253 21.22 -7.77 20.81
CA THR A 253 22.45 -8.15 20.08
C THR A 253 23.44 -8.95 20.94
N THR A 254 23.31 -8.90 22.25
CA THR A 254 24.16 -9.57 23.25
C THR A 254 23.32 -10.04 24.43
N GLU A 255 23.83 -11.00 25.21
CA GLU A 255 23.19 -11.46 26.45
C GLU A 255 22.99 -10.33 27.47
N GLN A 256 23.91 -9.37 27.53
CA GLN A 256 23.79 -8.19 28.40
C GLN A 256 22.62 -7.28 27.99
N GLY A 257 22.22 -7.28 26.73
CA GLY A 257 21.08 -6.53 26.21
C GLY A 257 19.72 -7.23 26.40
N LYS A 258 19.71 -8.50 26.79
CA LYS A 258 18.50 -9.31 26.95
C LYS A 258 17.47 -8.71 27.92
N PRO A 259 17.86 -8.18 29.10
CA PRO A 259 16.88 -7.54 30.01
C PRO A 259 16.15 -6.34 29.36
N ALA A 260 16.85 -5.54 28.56
CA ALA A 260 16.24 -4.41 27.84
C ALA A 260 15.23 -4.90 26.77
N ALA A 261 15.53 -6.01 26.09
CA ALA A 261 14.58 -6.61 25.14
C ALA A 261 13.33 -7.18 25.84
N GLU A 262 13.50 -7.78 27.02
CA GLU A 262 12.39 -8.27 27.86
C GLU A 262 11.52 -7.10 28.37
N GLU A 263 12.15 -6.01 28.79
CA GLU A 263 11.46 -4.78 29.20
C GLU A 263 10.67 -4.16 28.03
N ALA A 264 11.26 -4.08 26.83
CA ALA A 264 10.61 -3.58 25.64
C ALA A 264 9.32 -4.35 25.32
N VAL A 265 9.37 -5.67 25.38
CA VAL A 265 8.19 -6.53 25.15
C VAL A 265 7.16 -6.38 26.28
N ALA A 266 7.60 -6.29 27.56
CA ALA A 266 6.71 -6.08 28.69
C ALA A 266 5.96 -4.75 28.58
N ASN A 267 6.66 -3.66 28.21
CA ASN A 267 6.08 -2.34 27.98
C ASN A 267 5.08 -2.35 26.82
N ALA A 268 5.40 -3.03 25.72
CA ALA A 268 4.50 -3.21 24.59
C ALA A 268 3.23 -3.98 24.99
N LYS A 269 3.37 -5.06 25.77
CA LYS A 269 2.24 -5.82 26.30
C LYS A 269 1.36 -4.97 27.21
N ALA A 270 1.95 -4.17 28.10
CA ALA A 270 1.22 -3.25 28.97
C ALA A 270 0.45 -2.20 28.16
N LEU A 271 1.05 -1.64 27.11
CA LEU A 271 0.41 -0.71 26.17
C LEU A 271 -0.83 -1.34 25.54
N LEU A 272 -0.71 -2.55 24.98
CA LEU A 272 -1.82 -3.23 24.30
C LEU A 272 -2.92 -3.63 25.25
N LYS A 273 -2.57 -4.03 26.49
CA LYS A 273 -3.54 -4.30 27.54
C LYS A 273 -4.35 -3.04 27.87
N ALA A 274 -3.72 -1.87 27.96
CA ALA A 274 -4.41 -0.60 28.16
C ALA A 274 -5.37 -0.24 27.02
N MET A 275 -5.06 -0.70 25.78
CA MET A 275 -5.91 -0.58 24.61
C MET A 275 -7.00 -1.67 24.53
N LYS A 276 -7.07 -2.61 25.49
CA LYS A 276 -7.95 -3.78 25.48
C LYS A 276 -7.70 -4.73 24.28
N ILE A 277 -6.47 -4.77 23.80
CA ILE A 277 -6.04 -5.68 22.74
C ILE A 277 -5.25 -6.81 23.40
N GLU A 278 -5.65 -8.05 23.12
CA GLU A 278 -5.02 -9.24 23.65
C GLU A 278 -3.72 -9.57 22.92
N VAL A 279 -2.70 -10.01 23.65
CA VAL A 279 -1.42 -10.49 23.15
C VAL A 279 -1.35 -11.98 23.39
N ALA A 280 -1.31 -12.75 22.32
CA ALA A 280 -1.26 -14.21 22.40
C ALA A 280 0.08 -14.71 22.96
N GLU A 281 1.18 -14.07 22.56
CA GLU A 281 2.51 -14.52 22.96
C GLU A 281 3.52 -13.35 23.03
N THR A 282 4.55 -13.54 23.84
CA THR A 282 5.72 -12.64 23.92
C THR A 282 6.98 -13.45 23.80
N ARG A 283 7.92 -12.99 22.97
CA ARG A 283 9.19 -13.67 22.69
C ARG A 283 10.35 -12.68 22.69
N THR A 284 11.51 -13.14 23.13
CA THR A 284 12.79 -12.44 22.99
C THR A 284 13.84 -13.36 22.39
N ALA A 285 14.86 -12.79 21.79
CA ALA A 285 16.02 -13.54 21.30
C ALA A 285 17.32 -12.75 21.51
N VAL A 286 18.43 -13.45 21.50
CA VAL A 286 19.77 -12.85 21.46
C VAL A 286 20.42 -13.26 20.14
N GLY A 287 20.81 -12.29 19.33
CA GLY A 287 21.36 -12.49 18.00
C GLY A 287 21.33 -11.22 17.16
N LYS A 288 21.59 -11.38 15.87
CA LYS A 288 21.47 -10.27 14.92
C LYS A 288 19.99 -9.97 14.66
N PRO A 289 19.48 -8.78 14.96
CA PRO A 289 18.03 -8.49 14.92
C PRO A 289 17.37 -8.87 13.60
N VAL A 290 17.97 -8.55 12.45
CA VAL A 290 17.39 -8.87 11.13
C VAL A 290 17.27 -10.39 10.94
N GLU A 291 18.29 -11.17 11.33
CA GLU A 291 18.30 -12.64 11.20
C GLU A 291 17.21 -13.26 12.09
N GLU A 292 17.16 -12.86 13.37
CA GLU A 292 16.15 -13.34 14.32
C GLU A 292 14.71 -12.97 13.90
N ILE A 293 14.50 -11.75 13.40
CA ILE A 293 13.19 -11.31 12.93
C ILE A 293 12.74 -12.11 11.72
N VAL A 294 13.62 -12.30 10.73
CA VAL A 294 13.28 -13.02 9.49
C VAL A 294 13.04 -14.51 9.77
N GLU A 295 13.89 -15.15 10.57
CA GLU A 295 13.76 -16.56 10.89
C GLU A 295 12.46 -16.83 11.66
N ARG A 296 12.28 -16.19 12.82
CA ARG A 296 11.13 -16.41 13.69
C ARG A 296 9.83 -15.88 13.10
N GLY A 297 9.90 -14.71 12.45
CA GLY A 297 8.76 -14.09 11.76
C GLY A 297 8.28 -14.91 10.57
N SER A 298 9.10 -15.79 10.02
CA SER A 298 8.72 -16.67 8.91
C SER A 298 7.53 -17.58 9.21
N LEU A 299 7.19 -17.78 10.47
CA LEU A 299 6.05 -18.60 10.93
C LEU A 299 4.74 -17.81 10.98
N TYR A 300 4.76 -16.51 10.77
CA TYR A 300 3.62 -15.63 10.90
C TYR A 300 3.16 -15.09 9.53
N LYS A 301 1.93 -14.62 9.48
CA LYS A 301 1.34 -14.04 8.28
C LYS A 301 1.94 -12.68 7.95
N VAL A 302 2.20 -11.85 8.97
CA VAL A 302 2.76 -10.51 8.84
C VAL A 302 3.85 -10.28 9.86
N ILE A 303 5.04 -9.93 9.40
CA ILE A 303 6.10 -9.36 10.24
C ILE A 303 5.88 -7.85 10.27
N VAL A 304 5.91 -7.27 11.47
CA VAL A 304 5.80 -5.81 11.64
C VAL A 304 7.12 -5.26 12.14
N VAL A 305 7.64 -4.30 11.41
CA VAL A 305 8.85 -3.56 11.73
C VAL A 305 8.61 -2.06 11.64
N THR A 306 9.49 -1.28 12.19
CA THR A 306 9.50 0.17 12.03
C THR A 306 10.89 0.66 11.70
N ASP A 307 10.95 1.72 10.94
CA ASP A 307 12.22 2.38 10.60
C ASP A 307 12.69 3.26 11.75
N GLU A 308 14.00 3.30 12.00
CA GLU A 308 14.65 4.01 13.12
C GLU A 308 14.57 5.56 13.03
N GLY A 309 13.68 6.12 12.20
CA GLY A 309 13.47 7.56 12.13
C GLY A 309 14.48 8.32 11.29
N ARG A 310 15.22 7.64 10.47
CA ARG A 310 16.19 8.25 9.55
C ARG A 310 15.50 9.12 8.51
N SER A 311 16.11 10.23 8.12
CA SER A 311 15.62 11.06 7.02
C SER A 311 15.59 10.27 5.71
N ARG A 312 14.77 10.71 4.72
CA ARG A 312 14.71 10.05 3.39
C ARG A 312 16.10 9.84 2.79
N LEU A 313 17.00 10.81 2.92
CA LEU A 313 18.39 10.74 2.44
C LEU A 313 19.21 9.69 3.19
N GLN A 314 19.04 9.56 4.51
CA GLN A 314 19.75 8.58 5.31
C GLN A 314 19.30 7.15 5.03
N ARG A 315 18.01 6.95 4.68
CA ARG A 315 17.45 5.65 4.24
C ARG A 315 18.03 5.18 2.91
N LEU A 316 18.26 6.11 2.00
CA LEU A 316 18.90 5.82 0.71
C LEU A 316 20.39 5.44 0.83
N LEU A 317 21.08 6.00 1.82
CA LEU A 317 22.53 5.84 1.98
C LEU A 317 22.95 4.69 2.91
N LYS A 318 22.11 4.33 3.88
CA LYS A 318 22.38 3.23 4.83
C LYS A 318 21.10 2.42 4.98
N GLY A 319 21.13 1.13 4.62
CA GLY A 319 20.03 0.20 4.84
C GLY A 319 19.53 0.27 6.29
N SER A 320 18.21 0.17 6.49
CA SER A 320 17.60 0.07 7.82
C SER A 320 17.23 -1.38 8.12
N THR A 321 17.06 -1.71 9.40
CA THR A 321 16.53 -3.01 9.82
C THR A 321 15.23 -3.34 9.09
N ALA A 322 14.31 -2.38 8.94
CA ALA A 322 13.07 -2.56 8.20
C ALA A 322 13.32 -2.91 6.72
N THR A 323 14.19 -2.18 6.03
CA THR A 323 14.54 -2.44 4.63
C THR A 323 15.16 -3.83 4.45
N ASP A 324 16.05 -4.23 5.35
CA ASP A 324 16.69 -5.55 5.29
C ASP A 324 15.70 -6.70 5.58
N VAL A 325 14.77 -6.50 6.51
CA VAL A 325 13.68 -7.45 6.76
C VAL A 325 12.76 -7.54 5.55
N VAL A 326 12.33 -6.43 4.96
CA VAL A 326 11.52 -6.41 3.72
C VAL A 326 12.21 -7.21 2.62
N ARG A 327 13.52 -7.02 2.44
CA ARG A 327 14.29 -7.71 1.39
C ARG A 327 14.45 -9.21 1.63
N ARG A 328 14.60 -9.66 2.89
CA ARG A 328 14.96 -11.05 3.24
C ARG A 328 13.77 -11.91 3.63
N ALA A 329 12.71 -11.33 4.16
CA ALA A 329 11.53 -12.08 4.60
C ALA A 329 10.85 -12.81 3.44
N ARG A 330 10.22 -13.94 3.76
CA ARG A 330 9.42 -14.75 2.82
C ARG A 330 7.91 -14.64 3.10
N THR A 331 7.55 -13.94 4.14
CA THR A 331 6.17 -13.61 4.51
C THR A 331 5.93 -12.13 4.35
N SER A 332 4.67 -11.69 4.44
CA SER A 332 4.34 -10.26 4.32
C SER A 332 5.03 -9.43 5.39
N VAL A 333 5.46 -8.23 5.03
CA VAL A 333 6.14 -7.31 5.95
C VAL A 333 5.42 -5.96 5.96
N LEU A 334 5.03 -5.51 7.14
CA LEU A 334 4.47 -4.18 7.39
C LEU A 334 5.54 -3.27 8.00
N ASP A 335 6.00 -2.30 7.22
CA ASP A 335 6.85 -1.20 7.69
C ASP A 335 5.95 -0.06 8.19
N VAL A 336 5.92 0.16 9.50
CA VAL A 336 5.06 1.15 10.14
C VAL A 336 5.78 2.48 10.30
N ARG A 337 5.10 3.57 9.88
CA ARG A 337 5.61 4.94 9.92
C ARG A 337 4.71 5.88 10.67
#